data_cd698879b0ee8774a458a449df083946
#
_entry.id   cd698879b0ee8774a458a449df083946
#
_cell.length_a   1.000
_cell.length_b   1.000
_cell.length_c   1.000
_cell.angle_alpha   90.00
_cell.angle_beta   90.00
_cell.angle_gamma   90.00
#
_symmetry.space_group_name_H-M   'P 1'
#
loop_
_entity.id
_entity.type
_entity.pdbx_description
1 polymer ?
#
loop_
_entity_poly.entity_id
_entity_poly.type
_entity_poly.pdbx_seq_one_letter_code
_entity_poly.pdbx_strand_id
1 'polypeptide(L)'
;MTVKWIKKKKGEKPLNITQAVTSVTWGGSVQEAARTAEISVASAPEDKNIKSLKLNIGAGDTIKLYEDGELLFLGEVQASRKTGETGTVSYSCYDLLNHLLRSTGVYNFKNTTAERITEKVCADLGIKTGSITATKV
;
A
#
# COMPACT_ATOMS: atom_id res chain seq x y z
N MET A 1 -13.69 7.37 6.58
CA MET A 1 -12.42 6.94 5.93
C MET A 1 -12.56 7.04 4.41
N THR A 2 -11.57 7.55 3.76
CA THR A 2 -11.54 7.68 2.28
C THR A 2 -10.49 6.74 1.71
N VAL A 3 -10.87 5.95 0.71
CA VAL A 3 -9.98 5.02 0.02
C VAL A 3 -9.75 5.51 -1.40
N LYS A 4 -8.49 5.74 -1.75
CA LYS A 4 -8.08 6.12 -3.10
C LYS A 4 -7.24 5.01 -3.72
N TRP A 5 -7.54 4.70 -4.96
CA TRP A 5 -6.83 3.73 -5.77
C TRP A 5 -6.12 4.41 -6.92
N ILE A 6 -4.88 4.00 -7.18
CA ILE A 6 -4.06 4.49 -8.28
C ILE A 6 -3.54 3.28 -9.04
N LYS A 7 -3.86 3.21 -10.32
CA LYS A 7 -3.35 2.16 -11.20
C LYS A 7 -1.84 2.27 -11.37
N LYS A 8 -1.12 1.16 -11.43
CA LYS A 8 0.33 1.10 -11.65
C LYS A 8 0.79 1.76 -12.95
N LYS A 9 -0.09 1.87 -13.93
CA LYS A 9 0.21 2.52 -15.21
C LYS A 9 0.56 4.01 -15.01
N LYS A 10 1.69 4.41 -15.53
CA LYS A 10 2.21 5.79 -15.44
C LYS A 10 1.18 6.80 -15.96
N GLY A 11 0.86 7.82 -15.16
CA GLY A 11 -0.01 8.93 -15.57
C GLY A 11 -1.49 8.80 -15.20
N GLU A 12 -1.90 7.71 -14.55
CA GLU A 12 -3.29 7.60 -14.09
C GLU A 12 -3.53 8.41 -12.81
N LYS A 13 -4.68 9.09 -12.79
CA LYS A 13 -5.09 9.90 -11.63
C LYS A 13 -5.65 9.00 -10.52
N PRO A 14 -5.48 9.40 -9.24
CA PRO A 14 -6.13 8.71 -8.13
C PRO A 14 -7.65 8.68 -8.30
N LEU A 15 -8.25 7.50 -8.15
CA LEU A 15 -9.68 7.31 -8.17
C LEU A 15 -10.18 7.07 -6.73
N ASN A 16 -11.20 7.81 -6.31
CA ASN A 16 -11.86 7.56 -5.04
C ASN A 16 -12.80 6.37 -5.18
N ILE A 17 -12.51 5.29 -4.45
CA ILE A 17 -13.28 4.04 -4.48
C ILE A 17 -14.05 3.78 -3.18
N THR A 18 -14.13 4.76 -2.30
CA THR A 18 -14.74 4.62 -0.96
C THR A 18 -16.13 4.00 -1.00
N GLN A 19 -16.95 4.36 -1.97
CA GLN A 19 -18.32 3.84 -2.10
C GLN A 19 -18.39 2.36 -2.44
N ALA A 20 -17.36 1.81 -3.07
CA ALA A 20 -17.28 0.40 -3.43
C ALA A 20 -16.65 -0.46 -2.32
N VAL A 21 -16.05 0.17 -1.34
CA VAL A 21 -15.37 -0.51 -0.23
C VAL A 21 -16.36 -0.93 0.83
N THR A 22 -16.37 -2.21 1.16
CA THR A 22 -17.27 -2.81 2.19
C THR A 22 -16.60 -2.92 3.55
N SER A 23 -15.29 -3.13 3.59
CA SER A 23 -14.52 -3.16 4.82
C SER A 23 -13.07 -2.75 4.59
N VAL A 24 -12.46 -2.17 5.61
CA VAL A 24 -11.06 -1.82 5.65
C VAL A 24 -10.48 -2.22 7.00
N THR A 25 -9.40 -2.97 6.96
CA THR A 25 -8.59 -3.27 8.15
C THR A 25 -7.16 -2.90 7.83
N TRP A 26 -6.51 -2.16 8.71
CA TRP A 26 -5.12 -1.78 8.53
C TRP A 26 -4.40 -1.76 9.88
N GLY A 27 -3.12 -2.00 9.87
CA GLY A 27 -2.32 -2.00 11.08
C GLY A 27 -0.89 -2.40 10.82
N GLY A 28 -0.16 -2.52 11.90
CA GLY A 28 1.23 -2.95 11.92
C GLY A 28 1.68 -3.17 13.35
N SER A 29 2.86 -3.74 13.49
CA SER A 29 3.51 -4.01 14.77
C SER A 29 4.87 -3.31 14.80
N VAL A 30 5.34 -2.97 15.98
CA VAL A 30 6.70 -2.44 16.17
C VAL A 30 7.77 -3.45 15.75
N GLN A 31 7.42 -4.72 15.74
CA GLN A 31 8.31 -5.83 15.37
C GLN A 31 8.29 -6.14 13.87
N GLU A 32 7.36 -5.56 13.12
CA GLU A 32 7.22 -5.77 11.69
C GLU A 32 7.68 -4.52 10.92
N ALA A 33 8.54 -4.70 9.95
CA ALA A 33 9.05 -3.58 9.14
C ALA A 33 7.97 -2.96 8.25
N ALA A 34 7.02 -3.75 7.78
CA ALA A 34 5.96 -3.31 6.89
C ALA A 34 4.59 -3.33 7.57
N ARG A 35 3.80 -2.29 7.34
CA ARG A 35 2.38 -2.27 7.69
C ARG A 35 1.57 -3.00 6.64
N THR A 36 0.44 -3.52 7.04
CA THR A 36 -0.51 -4.22 6.16
C THR A 36 -1.86 -3.54 6.15
N ALA A 37 -2.57 -3.66 5.05
CA ALA A 37 -3.97 -3.29 4.96
C ALA A 37 -4.73 -4.35 4.16
N GLU A 38 -5.95 -4.65 4.58
CA GLU A 38 -6.88 -5.48 3.85
C GLU A 38 -8.12 -4.66 3.51
N ILE A 39 -8.47 -4.63 2.23
CA ILE A 39 -9.58 -3.86 1.71
C ILE A 39 -10.50 -4.81 0.97
N SER A 40 -11.76 -4.86 1.39
CA SER A 40 -12.80 -5.60 0.69
C SER A 40 -13.64 -4.65 -0.16
N VAL A 41 -13.79 -5.00 -1.43
CA VAL A 41 -14.50 -4.21 -2.42
C VAL A 41 -15.65 -5.02 -2.98
N ALA A 42 -16.82 -4.43 -3.05
CA ALA A 42 -17.96 -5.02 -3.73
C ALA A 42 -17.68 -5.10 -5.23
N SER A 43 -17.76 -6.30 -5.77
CA SER A 43 -17.59 -6.58 -7.20
C SER A 43 -18.74 -7.44 -7.66
N ALA A 44 -19.72 -6.82 -8.32
CA ALA A 44 -20.83 -7.52 -8.95
C ALA A 44 -20.80 -7.27 -10.47
N PRO A 45 -19.85 -7.88 -11.20
CA PRO A 45 -19.67 -7.62 -12.64
C PRO A 45 -20.85 -8.14 -13.49
N GLU A 46 -21.66 -9.01 -12.94
CA GLU A 46 -22.75 -9.68 -13.66
C GLU A 46 -24.12 -9.03 -13.43
N ASP A 47 -24.25 -8.15 -12.44
CA ASP A 47 -25.54 -7.46 -12.20
C ASP A 47 -25.62 -6.18 -13.01
N LYS A 48 -26.44 -6.23 -14.07
CA LYS A 48 -26.69 -5.09 -14.98
C LYS A 48 -27.42 -3.91 -14.30
N ASN A 49 -28.05 -4.15 -13.16
CA ASN A 49 -28.80 -3.14 -12.40
C ASN A 49 -27.92 -2.36 -11.43
N ILE A 50 -26.77 -2.91 -11.07
CA ILE A 50 -25.79 -2.21 -10.25
C ILE A 50 -24.79 -1.53 -11.19
N LYS A 51 -24.81 -0.21 -11.25
CA LYS A 51 -23.70 0.57 -11.84
C LYS A 51 -22.45 0.41 -10.95
N SER A 52 -21.94 -0.81 -10.89
CA SER A 52 -20.68 -1.07 -10.19
C SER A 52 -19.57 -0.39 -10.97
N LEU A 53 -18.79 0.40 -10.29
CA LEU A 53 -17.48 0.80 -10.78
C LEU A 53 -16.73 -0.49 -11.17
N LYS A 54 -16.47 -0.68 -12.44
CA LYS A 54 -15.62 -1.78 -12.92
C LYS A 54 -14.18 -1.51 -12.46
N LEU A 55 -13.90 -1.88 -11.23
CA LEU A 55 -12.58 -1.72 -10.65
C LEU A 55 -11.70 -2.89 -11.05
N ASN A 56 -10.76 -2.63 -11.92
CA ASN A 56 -9.74 -3.61 -12.28
C ASN A 56 -8.47 -3.37 -11.45
N ILE A 57 -8.59 -3.61 -10.15
CA ILE A 57 -7.49 -3.48 -9.20
C ILE A 57 -6.58 -4.70 -9.37
N GLY A 58 -5.31 -4.46 -9.61
CA GLY A 58 -4.31 -5.50 -9.83
C GLY A 58 -3.11 -5.39 -8.91
N ALA A 59 -2.30 -6.43 -8.88
CA ALA A 59 -1.05 -6.43 -8.13
C ALA A 59 -0.12 -5.30 -8.59
N GLY A 60 0.45 -4.59 -7.63
CA GLY A 60 1.29 -3.42 -7.84
C GLY A 60 0.53 -2.09 -7.96
N ASP A 61 -0.79 -2.10 -7.97
CA ASP A 61 -1.57 -0.86 -7.88
C ASP A 61 -1.42 -0.25 -6.48
N THR A 62 -1.49 1.06 -6.39
CA THR A 62 -1.33 1.78 -5.11
C THR A 62 -2.67 2.04 -4.45
N ILE A 63 -2.72 1.82 -3.15
CA ILE A 63 -3.85 2.15 -2.28
C ILE A 63 -3.43 3.20 -1.26
N LYS A 64 -4.27 4.20 -1.08
CA LYS A 64 -4.13 5.23 -0.05
C LYS A 64 -5.38 5.27 0.81
N LEU A 65 -5.18 5.20 2.12
CA LEU A 65 -6.24 5.36 3.11
C LEU A 65 -6.11 6.72 3.79
N TYR A 66 -7.22 7.44 3.87
CA TYR A 66 -7.29 8.73 4.55
C TYR A 66 -8.41 8.73 5.59
N GLU A 67 -8.18 9.40 6.70
CA GLU A 67 -9.21 9.77 7.65
C GLU A 67 -9.07 11.25 8.00
N ASP A 68 -10.17 11.98 7.92
CA ASP A 68 -10.22 13.44 8.15
C ASP A 68 -9.14 14.23 7.36
N GLY A 69 -8.84 13.76 6.15
CA GLY A 69 -7.81 14.36 5.28
C GLY A 69 -6.37 13.92 5.60
N GLU A 70 -6.15 13.19 6.68
CA GLU A 70 -4.85 12.65 7.03
C GLU A 70 -4.58 11.31 6.37
N LEU A 71 -3.38 11.13 5.81
CA LEU A 71 -2.95 9.88 5.20
C LEU A 71 -2.55 8.87 6.28
N LEU A 72 -3.33 7.80 6.43
CA LEU A 72 -3.08 6.74 7.41
C LEU A 72 -2.23 5.61 6.86
N PHE A 73 -2.42 5.27 5.58
CA PHE A 73 -1.73 4.16 4.94
C PHE A 73 -1.48 4.47 3.47
N LEU A 74 -0.28 4.12 3.02
CA LEU A 74 0.13 4.13 1.62
C LEU A 74 0.83 2.82 1.32
N GLY A 75 0.28 2.04 0.41
CA GLY A 75 0.86 0.75 0.06
C GLY A 75 0.44 0.24 -1.30
N GLU A 76 0.96 -0.91 -1.64
CA GLU A 76 0.72 -1.58 -2.91
C GLU A 76 -0.08 -2.87 -2.72
N VAL A 77 -0.97 -3.14 -3.65
CA VAL A 77 -1.71 -4.40 -3.70
C VAL A 77 -0.74 -5.54 -4.05
N GLN A 78 -0.70 -6.56 -3.21
CA GLN A 78 0.14 -7.75 -3.42
C GLN A 78 -0.67 -8.96 -3.88
N ALA A 79 -1.88 -9.12 -3.34
CA ALA A 79 -2.73 -10.25 -3.65
C ALA A 79 -4.20 -9.86 -3.62
N SER A 80 -5.01 -10.61 -4.36
CA SER A 80 -6.47 -10.50 -4.32
C SER A 80 -7.09 -11.86 -4.07
N ARG A 81 -8.18 -11.87 -3.32
CA ARG A 81 -8.95 -13.07 -3.00
C ARG A 81 -10.43 -12.80 -3.24
N LYS A 82 -11.05 -13.58 -4.09
CA LYS A 82 -12.51 -13.57 -4.23
C LYS A 82 -13.12 -14.28 -3.04
N THR A 83 -14.05 -13.64 -2.38
CA THR A 83 -14.80 -14.22 -1.27
C THR A 83 -16.12 -14.73 -1.79
N GLY A 84 -16.18 -16.03 -2.12
CA GLY A 84 -17.38 -16.83 -2.36
C GLY A 84 -18.52 -16.17 -3.16
N GLU A 85 -19.73 -16.48 -2.74
CA GLU A 85 -20.97 -16.14 -3.42
C GLU A 85 -21.40 -14.66 -3.26
N THR A 86 -20.68 -13.87 -2.46
CA THR A 86 -21.11 -12.52 -2.07
C THR A 86 -20.69 -11.42 -3.03
N GLY A 87 -19.96 -11.73 -4.10
CA GLY A 87 -19.48 -10.71 -5.05
C GLY A 87 -18.49 -9.72 -4.44
N THR A 88 -17.77 -10.11 -3.41
CA THR A 88 -16.75 -9.30 -2.75
C THR A 88 -15.34 -9.81 -3.09
N VAL A 89 -14.43 -8.89 -3.36
CA VAL A 89 -13.02 -9.18 -3.55
C VAL A 89 -12.21 -8.49 -2.47
N SER A 90 -11.40 -9.27 -1.76
CA SER A 90 -10.47 -8.74 -0.77
C SER A 90 -9.08 -8.57 -1.36
N TYR A 91 -8.46 -7.44 -1.10
CA TYR A 91 -7.12 -7.08 -1.55
C TYR A 91 -6.21 -6.95 -0.34
N SER A 92 -5.12 -7.71 -0.36
CA SER A 92 -4.05 -7.58 0.64
C SER A 92 -3.01 -6.58 0.15
N CYS A 93 -2.77 -5.55 0.93
CA CYS A 93 -1.84 -4.47 0.63
C CYS A 93 -0.72 -4.42 1.67
N TYR A 94 0.47 -4.07 1.22
CA TYR A 94 1.63 -3.84 2.07
C TYR A 94 2.20 -2.47 1.79
N ASP A 95 2.71 -1.79 2.82
CA ASP A 95 3.37 -0.52 2.61
C ASP A 95 4.71 -0.68 1.85
N LEU A 96 5.32 0.44 1.46
CA LEU A 96 6.52 0.43 0.63
C LEU A 96 7.75 -0.17 1.35
N LEU A 97 7.74 -0.26 2.67
CA LEU A 97 8.79 -0.92 3.44
C LEU A 97 8.85 -2.43 3.17
N ASN A 98 7.78 -3.02 2.63
CA ASN A 98 7.80 -4.41 2.18
C ASN A 98 8.87 -4.67 1.12
N HIS A 99 9.26 -3.68 0.34
CA HIS A 99 10.37 -3.79 -0.61
C HIS A 99 11.70 -4.05 0.09
N LEU A 100 11.92 -3.49 1.28
CA LEU A 100 13.11 -3.77 2.10
C LEU A 100 13.16 -5.25 2.53
N LEU A 101 12.02 -5.82 2.90
CA LEU A 101 11.93 -7.22 3.34
C LEU A 101 12.18 -8.21 2.21
N ARG A 102 11.87 -7.83 0.97
CA ARG A 102 11.97 -8.69 -0.22
C ARG A 102 13.23 -8.47 -1.03
N SER A 103 14.00 -7.45 -0.70
CA SER A 103 15.23 -7.10 -1.42
C SER A 103 16.46 -7.57 -0.67
N THR A 104 17.45 -8.02 -1.40
CA THR A 104 18.76 -8.37 -0.87
C THR A 104 19.80 -7.45 -1.49
N GLY A 105 20.66 -6.86 -0.67
CA GLY A 105 21.73 -6.00 -1.12
C GLY A 105 23.00 -6.27 -0.34
N VAL A 106 24.14 -5.92 -0.93
CA VAL A 106 25.44 -5.98 -0.28
C VAL A 106 25.96 -4.56 -0.12
N TYR A 107 26.23 -4.16 1.10
CA TYR A 107 26.72 -2.83 1.44
C TYR A 107 27.97 -2.92 2.30
N ASN A 108 28.87 -1.99 2.09
CA ASN A 108 30.06 -1.80 2.93
C ASN A 108 30.12 -0.33 3.33
N PHE A 109 29.72 -0.04 4.56
CA PHE A 109 29.71 1.32 5.10
C PHE A 109 30.93 1.52 6.01
N LYS A 110 31.64 2.64 5.82
CA LYS A 110 32.75 3.06 6.65
C LYS A 110 32.55 4.50 7.12
N ASN A 111 32.74 4.76 8.40
CA ASN A 111 32.65 6.11 8.99
C ASN A 111 31.34 6.81 8.64
N THR A 112 30.22 6.12 8.79
CA THR A 112 28.89 6.58 8.40
C THR A 112 27.92 6.42 9.56
N THR A 113 26.96 7.34 9.67
CA THR A 113 25.90 7.31 10.69
C THR A 113 24.74 6.40 10.26
N ALA A 114 23.97 5.91 11.23
CA ALA A 114 22.83 5.01 10.97
C ALA A 114 21.78 5.66 10.08
N GLU A 115 21.52 6.96 10.24
CA GLU A 115 20.59 7.69 9.39
C GLU A 115 21.02 7.74 7.93
N ARG A 116 22.31 7.93 7.64
CA ARG A 116 22.83 7.91 6.28
C ARG A 116 22.76 6.52 5.64
N ILE A 117 22.97 5.47 6.43
CA ILE A 117 22.79 4.09 5.97
C ILE A 117 21.33 3.88 5.55
N THR A 118 20.39 4.29 6.39
CA THR A 118 18.96 4.16 6.12
C THR A 118 18.56 4.94 4.87
N GLU A 119 18.99 6.19 4.74
CA GLU A 119 18.73 7.02 3.57
C GLU A 119 19.27 6.39 2.28
N LYS A 120 20.49 5.85 2.32
CA LYS A 120 21.12 5.21 1.16
C LYS A 120 20.37 3.96 0.72
N VAL A 121 20.01 3.08 1.65
CA VAL A 121 19.26 1.85 1.35
C VAL A 121 17.88 2.17 0.80
N CYS A 122 17.17 3.12 1.40
CA CYS A 122 15.87 3.56 0.92
C CYS A 122 15.96 4.19 -0.49
N ALA A 123 16.97 5.02 -0.74
CA ALA A 123 17.18 5.64 -2.05
C ALA A 123 17.45 4.59 -3.13
N ASP A 124 18.25 3.58 -2.85
CA ASP A 124 18.55 2.48 -3.79
C ASP A 124 17.31 1.66 -4.17
N LEU A 125 16.34 1.57 -3.26
CA LEU A 125 15.05 0.89 -3.49
C LEU A 125 13.93 1.83 -3.98
N GLY A 126 14.23 3.11 -4.17
CA GLY A 126 13.23 4.10 -4.60
C GLY A 126 12.18 4.43 -3.54
N ILE A 127 12.47 4.16 -2.27
CA ILE A 127 11.58 4.46 -1.15
C ILE A 127 11.86 5.87 -0.65
N LYS A 128 10.83 6.71 -0.62
CA LYS A 128 10.93 8.05 -0.05
C LYS A 128 10.98 7.96 1.48
N THR A 129 11.97 8.62 2.06
CA THR A 129 12.10 8.76 3.51
C THR A 129 11.42 10.02 4.01
N GLY A 130 10.83 9.94 5.20
CA GLY A 130 10.39 11.11 5.94
C GLY A 130 11.53 11.74 6.73
N SER A 131 11.20 12.41 7.84
CA SER A 131 12.21 12.91 8.77
C SER A 131 12.85 11.77 9.54
N ILE A 132 14.18 11.62 9.42
CA ILE A 132 14.97 10.64 10.16
C ILE A 132 15.71 11.38 11.25
N THR A 133 15.47 11.00 12.51
CA THR A 133 16.15 11.59 13.65
C THR A 133 17.60 11.15 13.67
N ALA A 134 18.52 12.12 13.87
CA ALA A 134 19.94 11.82 14.00
C ALA A 134 20.18 10.95 15.25
N THR A 135 20.83 9.82 15.03
CA THR A 135 21.30 8.95 16.10
C THR A 135 22.74 9.33 16.44
N LYS A 136 23.06 9.35 17.71
CA LYS A 136 24.44 9.63 18.17
C LYS A 136 25.35 8.41 18.07
N VAL A 137 25.01 7.51 17.20
CA VAL A 137 25.74 6.24 17.01
C VAL A 137 26.37 6.18 15.63
#